data_f1c55ab5fe18d612032db91a5ba7d27d
#
_entry.id   f1c55ab5fe18d612032db91a5ba7d27d
#
_cell.length_a   1.000
_cell.length_b   1.000
_cell.length_c   1.000
_cell.angle_alpha   90.00
_cell.angle_beta   90.00
_cell.angle_gamma   90.00
#
_symmetry.space_group_name_H-M   'P 1'
#
loop_
_entity.id
_entity.type
_entity.pdbx_description
1 polymer ?
#
loop_
_entity_poly.entity_id
_entity_poly.type
_entity_poly.pdbx_seq_one_letter_code
_entity_poly.pdbx_strand_id
1 'polypeptide(L)'
;MDRMSDAQINEFDIVIAGAGMVGASLACLLAESSLRIALIDRNPLVQNKDNESAEIHSDKFDPRVSAISQASQQLFQQLGVWEDMKAARVCNYGAMEVWDAEGTGSIEFSAAEINQPELGNIVENSIIIAALHKRIAQLENIFPITPFSIESFEHIERQDGSIVKLNAGDGQAIRAPLVIAADGANSKLRQLANFECREWDYEQHALVTTVRTQLPHNNTALQRFMETGPLAFLPLRAASEDDAQQFCSIVWSMLPDQAERAMSLSEDEFNAE
;
A
#
# COMPACT_ATOMS: atom_id res chain seq x y z
N MET A 1 -16.42 -45.17 -14.50
CA MET A 1 -15.26 -44.91 -13.64
C MET A 1 -14.50 -43.78 -14.29
N ASP A 2 -14.97 -42.57 -14.09
CA ASP A 2 -14.37 -41.35 -14.65
C ASP A 2 -13.10 -41.00 -13.87
N ARG A 3 -11.99 -41.03 -14.55
CA ARG A 3 -10.77 -40.40 -14.05
C ARG A 3 -10.98 -38.89 -14.18
N MET A 4 -11.39 -38.26 -13.09
CA MET A 4 -11.24 -36.82 -12.96
C MET A 4 -9.74 -36.51 -13.17
N SER A 5 -9.46 -35.72 -14.18
CA SER A 5 -8.13 -35.24 -14.50
C SER A 5 -7.53 -34.65 -13.23
N ASP A 6 -6.35 -35.14 -12.80
CA ASP A 6 -5.51 -34.49 -11.80
C ASP A 6 -5.23 -33.06 -12.30
N ALA A 7 -6.01 -32.11 -11.81
CA ALA A 7 -5.69 -30.71 -11.96
C ALA A 7 -4.26 -30.53 -11.38
N GLN A 8 -3.37 -29.95 -12.15
CA GLN A 8 -1.97 -29.83 -11.84
C GLN A 8 -1.81 -29.04 -10.54
N ILE A 9 -1.67 -29.76 -9.41
CA ILE A 9 -1.56 -29.17 -8.07
C ILE A 9 -0.13 -28.69 -7.93
N ASN A 10 0.06 -27.38 -7.85
CA ASN A 10 1.35 -26.77 -7.61
C ASN A 10 1.69 -26.81 -6.12
N GLU A 11 2.80 -27.44 -5.75
CA GLU A 11 3.33 -27.43 -4.38
C GLU A 11 4.46 -26.40 -4.25
N PHE A 12 4.41 -25.63 -3.16
CA PHE A 12 5.38 -24.60 -2.78
C PHE A 12 5.76 -24.78 -1.33
N ASP A 13 6.87 -24.18 -0.91
CA ASP A 13 7.28 -24.14 0.49
C ASP A 13 6.47 -23.12 1.26
N ILE A 14 6.16 -21.99 0.62
CA ILE A 14 5.36 -20.90 1.18
C ILE A 14 4.37 -20.39 0.13
N VAL A 15 3.16 -20.07 0.57
CA VAL A 15 2.22 -19.25 -0.18
C VAL A 15 2.02 -17.92 0.53
N ILE A 16 2.22 -16.83 -0.18
CA ILE A 16 1.89 -15.47 0.29
C ILE A 16 0.63 -15.04 -0.45
N ALA A 17 -0.45 -14.82 0.28
CA ALA A 17 -1.71 -14.35 -0.27
C ALA A 17 -1.82 -12.83 -0.12
N GLY A 18 -1.91 -12.14 -1.24
CA GLY A 18 -1.90 -10.69 -1.37
C GLY A 18 -0.58 -10.17 -1.93
N ALA A 19 -0.63 -9.58 -3.13
CA ALA A 19 0.51 -8.96 -3.80
C ALA A 19 0.56 -7.43 -3.61
N GLY A 20 -0.11 -6.90 -2.58
CA GLY A 20 0.02 -5.53 -2.14
C GLY A 20 1.39 -5.25 -1.49
N MET A 21 1.58 -4.04 -0.96
CA MET A 21 2.87 -3.61 -0.39
C MET A 21 3.47 -4.62 0.60
N VAL A 22 2.64 -5.18 1.50
CA VAL A 22 3.10 -6.09 2.56
C VAL A 22 3.56 -7.44 1.99
N GLY A 23 2.69 -8.10 1.22
CA GLY A 23 3.00 -9.43 0.67
C GLY A 23 4.12 -9.39 -0.37
N ALA A 24 4.14 -8.36 -1.22
CA ALA A 24 5.19 -8.17 -2.21
C ALA A 24 6.55 -7.86 -1.55
N SER A 25 6.57 -7.04 -0.48
CA SER A 25 7.80 -6.80 0.29
C SER A 25 8.32 -8.07 0.96
N LEU A 26 7.42 -8.87 1.55
CA LEU A 26 7.79 -10.15 2.14
C LEU A 26 8.34 -11.14 1.11
N ALA A 27 7.72 -11.21 -0.07
CA ALA A 27 8.23 -12.03 -1.17
C ALA A 27 9.66 -11.61 -1.57
N CYS A 28 9.91 -10.30 -1.72
CA CYS A 28 11.24 -9.77 -2.01
C CYS A 28 12.25 -10.07 -0.88
N LEU A 29 11.85 -10.00 0.40
CA LEU A 29 12.72 -10.35 1.53
C LEU A 29 13.16 -11.80 1.53
N LEU A 30 12.32 -12.70 1.04
CA LEU A 30 12.60 -14.13 0.96
C LEU A 30 13.32 -14.53 -0.33
N ALA A 31 13.68 -13.57 -1.19
CA ALA A 31 14.28 -13.82 -2.49
C ALA A 31 15.62 -14.59 -2.44
N GLU A 32 16.40 -14.38 -1.38
CA GLU A 32 17.71 -15.04 -1.20
C GLU A 32 17.59 -16.44 -0.57
N SER A 33 16.38 -16.87 -0.21
CA SER A 33 16.15 -18.21 0.32
C SER A 33 16.12 -19.25 -0.81
N SER A 34 16.34 -20.53 -0.45
CA SER A 34 16.14 -21.65 -1.36
C SER A 34 14.68 -22.08 -1.50
N LEU A 35 13.75 -21.37 -0.85
CA LEU A 35 12.34 -21.72 -0.81
C LEU A 35 11.65 -21.36 -2.12
N ARG A 36 10.73 -22.22 -2.54
CA ARG A 36 9.80 -21.95 -3.65
C ARG A 36 8.58 -21.25 -3.08
N ILE A 37 8.33 -20.02 -3.49
CA ILE A 37 7.31 -19.16 -2.91
C ILE A 37 6.27 -18.80 -3.97
N ALA A 38 5.02 -19.18 -3.74
CA ALA A 38 3.91 -18.69 -4.53
C ALA A 38 3.43 -17.34 -3.97
N LEU A 39 3.33 -16.33 -4.83
CA LEU A 39 2.68 -15.07 -4.53
C LEU A 39 1.35 -15.01 -5.28
N ILE A 40 0.24 -15.03 -4.55
CA ILE A 40 -1.09 -15.04 -5.13
C ILE A 40 -1.85 -13.74 -4.85
N ASP A 41 -2.61 -13.29 -5.83
CA ASP A 41 -3.53 -12.15 -5.70
C ASP A 41 -4.72 -12.34 -6.64
N ARG A 42 -5.88 -11.79 -6.25
CA ARG A 42 -7.08 -11.78 -7.10
C ARG A 42 -6.91 -10.90 -8.36
N ASN A 43 -6.03 -9.91 -8.30
CA ASN A 43 -5.70 -9.04 -9.41
C ASN A 43 -4.36 -9.47 -10.02
N PRO A 44 -4.16 -9.28 -11.34
CA PRO A 44 -2.86 -9.48 -11.95
C PRO A 44 -1.81 -8.52 -11.37
N LEU A 45 -0.55 -8.93 -11.40
CA LEU A 45 0.54 -8.01 -11.07
C LEU A 45 0.62 -6.87 -12.09
N VAL A 46 0.99 -5.68 -11.61
CA VAL A 46 1.25 -4.53 -12.48
C VAL A 46 2.43 -4.87 -13.39
N GLN A 47 2.24 -4.78 -14.71
CA GLN A 47 3.30 -5.00 -15.69
C GLN A 47 3.97 -3.68 -16.05
N ASN A 48 5.28 -3.71 -16.30
CA ASN A 48 6.04 -2.50 -16.68
C ASN A 48 5.50 -1.78 -17.93
N LYS A 49 4.77 -2.48 -18.80
CA LYS A 49 4.17 -1.88 -20.00
C LYS A 49 3.05 -0.90 -19.68
N ASP A 50 2.39 -1.08 -18.55
CA ASP A 50 1.30 -0.19 -18.12
C ASP A 50 1.86 1.12 -17.53
N ASN A 51 3.11 1.11 -17.07
CA ASN A 51 3.78 2.29 -16.49
C ASN A 51 4.65 3.06 -17.49
N GLU A 52 5.08 2.48 -18.61
CA GLU A 52 5.81 3.21 -19.67
C GLU A 52 4.90 4.17 -20.46
N SER A 53 3.58 3.94 -20.42
CA SER A 53 2.58 4.80 -21.07
C SER A 53 1.78 5.67 -20.08
N ALA A 54 1.81 5.39 -18.79
CA ALA A 54 1.31 6.31 -17.79
C ALA A 54 2.38 7.38 -17.59
N GLU A 55 2.18 8.51 -18.26
CA GLU A 55 3.01 9.70 -18.17
C GLU A 55 3.23 10.03 -16.68
N ILE A 56 4.36 9.56 -16.11
CA ILE A 56 4.89 9.98 -14.81
C ILE A 56 5.08 11.52 -14.78
N HIS A 57 4.90 12.16 -15.92
CA HIS A 57 4.96 13.60 -16.14
C HIS A 57 3.60 14.31 -16.02
N SER A 58 2.53 13.61 -15.64
CA SER A 58 1.23 14.25 -15.40
C SER A 58 1.08 14.63 -13.92
N ASP A 59 0.37 15.75 -13.67
CA ASP A 59 -0.08 16.13 -12.31
C ASP A 59 -1.21 15.22 -11.79
N LYS A 60 -1.28 13.99 -12.32
CA LYS A 60 -2.23 12.98 -11.94
C LYS A 60 -1.61 12.11 -10.86
N PHE A 61 -2.10 12.24 -9.65
CA PHE A 61 -1.62 11.51 -8.48
C PHE A 61 -2.57 10.36 -8.12
N ASP A 62 -1.99 9.28 -7.56
CA ASP A 62 -2.79 8.28 -6.87
C ASP A 62 -3.36 8.93 -5.58
N PRO A 63 -4.66 8.86 -5.33
CA PRO A 63 -5.24 9.43 -4.11
C PRO A 63 -4.68 8.79 -2.84
N ARG A 64 -4.18 7.56 -2.91
CA ARG A 64 -3.62 6.84 -1.77
C ARG A 64 -2.11 6.97 -1.71
N VAL A 65 -1.64 7.65 -0.69
CA VAL A 65 -0.21 7.80 -0.40
C VAL A 65 0.16 7.18 0.94
N SER A 66 1.43 6.90 1.12
CA SER A 66 1.99 6.43 2.39
C SER A 66 3.15 7.32 2.82
N ALA A 67 3.17 7.65 4.11
CA ALA A 67 4.32 8.27 4.74
C ALA A 67 5.33 7.18 5.10
N ILE A 68 6.41 7.10 4.34
CA ILE A 68 7.46 6.10 4.49
C ILE A 68 8.46 6.58 5.51
N SER A 69 8.55 5.88 6.64
CA SER A 69 9.56 6.13 7.67
C SER A 69 10.96 5.75 7.17
N GLN A 70 12.00 6.25 7.84
CA GLN A 70 13.37 5.87 7.53
C GLN A 70 13.62 4.36 7.61
N ALA A 71 12.99 3.66 8.56
CA ALA A 71 13.10 2.21 8.66
C ALA A 71 12.50 1.50 7.44
N SER A 72 11.33 1.95 6.97
CA SER A 72 10.71 1.41 5.75
C SER A 72 11.52 1.75 4.49
N GLN A 73 12.11 2.95 4.44
CA GLN A 73 13.00 3.36 3.35
C GLN A 73 14.23 2.44 3.28
N GLN A 74 14.88 2.18 4.43
CA GLN A 74 16.00 1.25 4.50
C GLN A 74 15.63 -0.15 4.03
N LEU A 75 14.44 -0.63 4.40
CA LEU A 75 13.91 -1.88 3.89
C LEU A 75 13.81 -1.86 2.36
N PHE A 76 13.17 -0.83 1.77
CA PHE A 76 13.05 -0.71 0.32
C PHE A 76 14.40 -0.58 -0.40
N GLN A 77 15.40 0.04 0.24
CA GLN A 77 16.78 0.06 -0.25
C GLN A 77 17.40 -1.34 -0.26
N GLN A 78 17.24 -2.12 0.81
CA GLN A 78 17.70 -3.51 0.89
C GLN A 78 17.04 -4.42 -0.15
N LEU A 79 15.74 -4.20 -0.42
CA LEU A 79 15.01 -4.92 -1.45
C LEU A 79 15.41 -4.52 -2.88
N GLY A 80 16.18 -3.43 -3.03
CA GLY A 80 16.62 -2.91 -4.33
C GLY A 80 15.52 -2.20 -5.13
N VAL A 81 14.47 -1.70 -4.46
CA VAL A 81 13.31 -1.06 -5.12
C VAL A 81 13.24 0.46 -4.91
N TRP A 82 14.04 1.00 -3.97
CA TRP A 82 13.99 2.42 -3.61
C TRP A 82 14.36 3.35 -4.76
N GLU A 83 15.35 2.99 -5.57
CA GLU A 83 15.77 3.82 -6.70
C GLU A 83 14.68 3.88 -7.79
N ASP A 84 13.95 2.80 -8.02
CA ASP A 84 12.80 2.80 -8.94
C ASP A 84 11.68 3.70 -8.41
N MET A 85 11.42 3.70 -7.10
CA MET A 85 10.45 4.62 -6.49
C MET A 85 10.87 6.08 -6.65
N LYS A 86 12.15 6.41 -6.41
CA LYS A 86 12.68 7.78 -6.60
C LYS A 86 12.62 8.23 -8.05
N ALA A 87 12.95 7.32 -8.97
CA ALA A 87 12.87 7.61 -10.40
C ALA A 87 11.44 7.89 -10.87
N ALA A 88 10.45 7.26 -10.21
CA ALA A 88 9.06 7.55 -10.45
C ALA A 88 8.67 8.88 -9.79
N ARG A 89 8.41 8.89 -8.49
CA ARG A 89 8.04 10.11 -7.76
C ARG A 89 8.07 9.87 -6.25
N VAL A 90 8.95 10.54 -5.54
CA VAL A 90 9.03 10.54 -4.08
C VAL A 90 9.15 11.98 -3.62
N CYS A 91 8.39 12.37 -2.61
CA CYS A 91 8.51 13.66 -1.96
C CYS A 91 9.01 13.47 -0.53
N ASN A 92 10.24 13.89 -0.25
CA ASN A 92 10.76 13.91 1.11
C ASN A 92 10.15 15.08 1.90
N TYR A 93 9.99 14.90 3.21
CA TYR A 93 9.64 15.99 4.12
C TYR A 93 10.65 16.05 5.27
N GLY A 94 11.12 17.26 5.53
CA GLY A 94 12.11 17.54 6.59
C GLY A 94 11.51 18.16 7.83
N ALA A 95 10.24 18.58 7.76
CA ALA A 95 9.53 19.16 8.87
C ALA A 95 8.09 18.65 8.94
N MET A 96 7.50 18.66 10.13
CA MET A 96 6.09 18.41 10.36
C MET A 96 5.58 19.42 11.39
N GLU A 97 4.49 20.11 11.07
CA GLU A 97 3.81 21.04 11.95
C GLU A 97 2.42 20.52 12.29
N VAL A 98 2.11 20.53 13.57
CA VAL A 98 0.82 20.05 14.09
C VAL A 98 0.26 21.11 15.02
N TRP A 99 -0.99 21.52 14.80
CA TRP A 99 -1.62 22.53 15.66
C TRP A 99 -3.09 22.21 15.92
N ASP A 100 -3.59 22.82 16.99
CA ASP A 100 -5.00 22.79 17.39
C ASP A 100 -5.77 23.93 16.71
N ALA A 101 -6.95 23.65 16.16
CA ALA A 101 -7.77 24.65 15.46
C ALA A 101 -8.38 25.70 16.39
N GLU A 102 -8.76 25.29 17.60
CA GLU A 102 -9.47 26.11 18.58
C GLU A 102 -8.50 26.67 19.65
N GLY A 103 -7.37 26.01 19.85
CA GLY A 103 -6.37 26.37 20.84
C GLY A 103 -5.17 27.13 20.25
N THR A 104 -4.20 27.37 21.13
CA THR A 104 -2.92 28.00 20.77
C THR A 104 -1.77 27.00 20.74
N GLY A 105 -2.05 25.71 20.93
CA GLY A 105 -1.07 24.64 20.96
C GLY A 105 -0.54 24.32 19.56
N SER A 106 0.78 24.31 19.40
CA SER A 106 1.45 23.82 18.22
C SER A 106 2.68 23.01 18.59
N ILE A 107 2.99 22.00 17.76
CA ILE A 107 4.20 21.18 17.90
C ILE A 107 4.86 21.13 16.52
N GLU A 108 6.16 21.36 16.50
CA GLU A 108 6.99 21.23 15.32
C GLU A 108 7.97 20.07 15.50
N PHE A 109 8.20 19.32 14.44
CA PHE A 109 9.22 18.30 14.33
C PHE A 109 10.14 18.67 13.18
N SER A 110 11.44 18.61 13.41
CA SER A 110 12.44 18.90 12.39
C SER A 110 13.44 17.75 12.28
N ALA A 111 13.75 17.34 11.07
CA ALA A 111 14.80 16.37 10.79
C ALA A 111 16.17 16.83 11.31
N ALA A 112 16.42 18.13 11.31
CA ALA A 112 17.65 18.72 11.82
C ALA A 112 17.85 18.49 13.33
N GLU A 113 16.78 18.49 14.13
CA GLU A 113 16.83 18.24 15.57
C GLU A 113 17.30 16.83 15.92
N ILE A 114 17.03 15.87 15.03
CA ILE A 114 17.45 14.47 15.18
C ILE A 114 18.66 14.12 14.30
N ASN A 115 19.32 15.11 13.71
CA ASN A 115 20.48 14.95 12.81
C ASN A 115 20.20 13.98 11.65
N GLN A 116 19.00 14.05 11.07
CA GLN A 116 18.62 13.28 9.90
C GLN A 116 18.41 14.20 8.70
N PRO A 117 18.57 13.71 7.46
CA PRO A 117 18.33 14.51 6.26
C PRO A 117 16.83 14.79 6.03
N GLU A 118 15.97 13.92 6.54
CA GLU A 118 14.52 13.98 6.38
C GLU A 118 13.82 13.23 7.52
N LEU A 119 12.57 13.56 7.80
CA LEU A 119 11.71 12.81 8.74
C LEU A 119 11.12 11.57 8.05
N GLY A 120 10.87 11.65 6.78
CA GLY A 120 10.32 10.57 5.97
C GLY A 120 10.02 11.01 4.54
N ASN A 121 9.30 10.16 3.82
CA ASN A 121 8.98 10.35 2.42
C ASN A 121 7.50 10.06 2.17
N ILE A 122 6.84 10.92 1.40
CA ILE A 122 5.49 10.65 0.91
C ILE A 122 5.61 9.99 -0.46
N VAL A 123 5.01 8.81 -0.59
CA VAL A 123 5.06 8.00 -1.81
C VAL A 123 3.67 7.47 -2.12
N GLU A 124 3.28 7.55 -3.37
CA GLU A 124 2.02 6.96 -3.85
C GLU A 124 2.04 5.43 -3.75
N ASN A 125 0.97 4.84 -3.29
CA ASN A 125 0.90 3.40 -3.08
C ASN A 125 1.09 2.60 -4.38
N SER A 126 0.60 3.13 -5.50
CA SER A 126 0.81 2.57 -6.83
C SER A 126 2.28 2.49 -7.22
N ILE A 127 3.07 3.51 -6.90
CA ILE A 127 4.52 3.55 -7.16
C ILE A 127 5.25 2.47 -6.35
N ILE A 128 4.92 2.34 -5.06
CA ILE A 128 5.51 1.32 -4.19
C ILE A 128 5.22 -0.09 -4.75
N ILE A 129 3.95 -0.35 -5.08
CA ILE A 129 3.51 -1.65 -5.60
C ILE A 129 4.18 -1.94 -6.95
N ALA A 130 4.24 -0.97 -7.86
CA ALA A 130 4.88 -1.15 -9.17
C ALA A 130 6.37 -1.48 -9.06
N ALA A 131 7.11 -0.79 -8.19
CA ALA A 131 8.53 -1.06 -7.95
C ALA A 131 8.76 -2.47 -7.36
N LEU A 132 7.92 -2.89 -6.41
CA LEU A 132 7.96 -4.24 -5.85
C LEU A 132 7.62 -5.31 -6.90
N HIS A 133 6.59 -5.11 -7.70
CA HIS A 133 6.22 -6.06 -8.76
C HIS A 133 7.30 -6.18 -9.85
N LYS A 134 7.93 -5.05 -10.21
CA LYS A 134 9.09 -5.05 -11.11
C LYS A 134 10.24 -5.87 -10.54
N ARG A 135 10.51 -5.78 -9.24
CA ARG A 135 11.53 -6.57 -8.56
C ARG A 135 11.17 -8.06 -8.55
N ILE A 136 9.92 -8.40 -8.20
CA ILE A 136 9.43 -9.78 -8.18
C ILE A 136 9.62 -10.47 -9.54
N ALA A 137 9.38 -9.77 -10.64
CA ALA A 137 9.57 -10.32 -11.99
C ALA A 137 11.04 -10.73 -12.30
N GLN A 138 12.01 -10.31 -11.50
CA GLN A 138 13.43 -10.64 -11.64
C GLN A 138 13.87 -11.78 -10.72
N LEU A 139 12.98 -12.30 -9.85
CA LEU A 139 13.30 -13.27 -8.82
C LEU A 139 12.88 -14.68 -9.26
N GLU A 140 13.84 -15.61 -9.30
CA GLU A 140 13.60 -16.95 -9.84
C GLU A 140 12.83 -17.87 -8.89
N ASN A 141 12.89 -17.63 -7.58
CA ASN A 141 12.23 -18.44 -6.56
C ASN A 141 10.82 -17.94 -6.16
N ILE A 142 10.39 -16.82 -6.71
CA ILE A 142 9.05 -16.25 -6.50
C ILE A 142 8.19 -16.55 -7.73
N PHE A 143 7.07 -17.20 -7.51
CA PHE A 143 6.13 -17.62 -8.55
C PHE A 143 4.82 -16.83 -8.42
N PRO A 144 4.63 -15.76 -9.18
CA PRO A 144 3.34 -15.06 -9.21
C PRO A 144 2.27 -15.94 -9.84
N ILE A 145 1.20 -16.20 -9.11
CA ILE A 145 0.02 -16.92 -9.61
C ILE A 145 -1.16 -15.97 -9.48
N THR A 146 -1.34 -15.18 -10.50
CA THR A 146 -2.33 -14.08 -10.54
C THR A 146 -2.96 -14.00 -11.93
N PRO A 147 -4.29 -13.86 -12.02
CA PRO A 147 -5.24 -13.76 -10.92
C PRO A 147 -5.48 -15.10 -10.22
N PHE A 148 -5.62 -15.10 -8.88
CA PHE A 148 -6.00 -16.24 -8.07
C PHE A 148 -6.95 -15.78 -6.94
N SER A 149 -8.22 -16.11 -7.03
CA SER A 149 -9.23 -15.76 -6.02
C SER A 149 -9.49 -16.95 -5.10
N ILE A 150 -9.10 -16.83 -3.84
CA ILE A 150 -9.27 -17.90 -2.84
C ILE A 150 -10.77 -18.09 -2.56
N GLU A 151 -11.28 -19.30 -2.78
CA GLU A 151 -12.64 -19.68 -2.42
C GLU A 151 -12.71 -20.54 -1.16
N SER A 152 -11.78 -21.50 -1.06
CA SER A 152 -11.72 -22.40 0.09
C SER A 152 -10.28 -22.71 0.49
N PHE A 153 -10.18 -23.20 1.69
CA PHE A 153 -8.93 -23.60 2.33
C PHE A 153 -9.17 -24.94 3.03
N GLU A 154 -8.25 -25.86 2.84
CA GLU A 154 -8.28 -27.19 3.43
C GLU A 154 -6.97 -27.44 4.20
N HIS A 155 -7.07 -27.91 5.42
CA HIS A 155 -5.93 -28.38 6.18
C HIS A 155 -5.79 -29.89 6.02
N ILE A 156 -4.67 -30.36 5.51
CA ILE A 156 -4.43 -31.78 5.17
C ILE A 156 -3.32 -32.31 6.07
N GLU A 157 -3.64 -33.24 6.94
CA GLU A 157 -2.67 -33.95 7.75
C GLU A 157 -1.88 -34.96 6.88
N ARG A 158 -0.57 -34.97 7.00
CA ARG A 158 0.36 -35.92 6.40
C ARG A 158 1.23 -36.60 7.47
N GLN A 159 1.92 -37.69 7.11
CA GLN A 159 2.83 -38.38 8.05
C GLN A 159 4.04 -37.54 8.43
N ASP A 160 4.46 -36.64 7.56
CA ASP A 160 5.62 -35.74 7.67
C ASP A 160 5.26 -34.31 8.09
N GLY A 161 4.03 -34.08 8.47
CA GLY A 161 3.51 -32.76 8.86
C GLY A 161 2.16 -32.44 8.24
N SER A 162 1.71 -31.21 8.40
CA SER A 162 0.46 -30.74 7.79
C SER A 162 0.73 -29.77 6.65
N ILE A 163 -0.16 -29.74 5.69
CA ILE A 163 -0.15 -28.77 4.60
C ILE A 163 -1.50 -28.09 4.44
N VAL A 164 -1.47 -26.89 3.93
CA VAL A 164 -2.66 -26.13 3.54
C VAL A 164 -2.85 -26.23 2.04
N LYS A 165 -4.07 -26.50 1.60
CA LYS A 165 -4.48 -26.44 0.20
C LYS A 165 -5.44 -25.26 0.03
N LEU A 166 -5.13 -24.39 -0.88
CA LEU A 166 -5.98 -23.28 -1.30
C LEU A 166 -6.61 -23.63 -2.65
N ASN A 167 -7.92 -23.47 -2.78
CA ASN A 167 -8.63 -23.68 -4.01
C ASN A 167 -9.21 -22.35 -4.53
N ALA A 168 -9.07 -22.12 -5.83
CA ALA A 168 -9.71 -21.04 -6.56
C ALA A 168 -10.98 -21.53 -7.28
N GLY A 169 -11.87 -20.60 -7.62
CA GLY A 169 -13.14 -20.90 -8.25
C GLY A 169 -13.07 -21.45 -9.67
N ASP A 170 -11.96 -21.24 -10.33
CA ASP A 170 -11.67 -21.77 -11.67
C ASP A 170 -11.09 -23.20 -11.68
N GLY A 171 -10.98 -23.82 -10.50
CA GLY A 171 -10.45 -25.17 -10.32
C GLY A 171 -8.93 -25.23 -10.12
N GLN A 172 -8.22 -24.09 -10.09
CA GLN A 172 -6.82 -24.06 -9.69
C GLN A 172 -6.68 -24.42 -8.21
N ALA A 173 -5.60 -25.11 -7.87
CA ALA A 173 -5.26 -25.43 -6.48
C ALA A 173 -3.77 -25.31 -6.23
N ILE A 174 -3.42 -24.82 -5.04
CA ILE A 174 -2.05 -24.62 -4.59
C ILE A 174 -1.90 -25.24 -3.20
N ARG A 175 -0.74 -25.83 -2.92
CA ARG A 175 -0.42 -26.44 -1.62
C ARG A 175 0.89 -25.88 -1.06
N ALA A 176 0.92 -25.68 0.25
CA ALA A 176 2.15 -25.36 0.98
C ALA A 176 2.02 -25.73 2.46
N PRO A 177 3.12 -26.03 3.14
CA PRO A 177 3.13 -26.18 4.60
C PRO A 177 2.86 -24.85 5.33
N LEU A 178 3.16 -23.71 4.72
CA LEU A 178 2.93 -22.38 5.30
C LEU A 178 2.17 -21.48 4.33
N VAL A 179 1.07 -20.90 4.79
CA VAL A 179 0.32 -19.86 4.09
C VAL A 179 0.32 -18.59 4.92
N ILE A 180 0.73 -17.49 4.31
CA ILE A 180 0.82 -16.18 4.92
C ILE A 180 -0.28 -15.28 4.36
N ALA A 181 -1.19 -14.83 5.22
CA ALA A 181 -2.27 -13.92 4.86
C ALA A 181 -1.77 -12.47 4.86
N ALA A 182 -1.55 -11.90 3.68
CA ALA A 182 -1.23 -10.50 3.43
C ALA A 182 -2.29 -9.83 2.51
N ASP A 183 -3.52 -10.39 2.51
CA ASP A 183 -4.64 -10.07 1.61
C ASP A 183 -5.50 -8.88 2.10
N GLY A 184 -4.97 -8.09 3.05
CA GLY A 184 -5.50 -6.80 3.47
C GLY A 184 -6.53 -6.86 4.59
N ALA A 185 -7.16 -5.71 4.86
CA ALA A 185 -8.08 -5.54 6.00
C ALA A 185 -9.26 -6.52 5.94
N ASN A 186 -9.79 -6.79 4.74
CA ASN A 186 -10.90 -7.73 4.50
C ASN A 186 -10.40 -9.15 4.17
N SER A 187 -9.35 -9.60 4.84
CA SER A 187 -8.69 -10.87 4.58
C SER A 187 -9.66 -12.04 4.46
N LYS A 188 -9.68 -12.68 3.29
CA LYS A 188 -10.48 -13.88 3.05
C LYS A 188 -9.91 -15.08 3.81
N LEU A 189 -8.58 -15.18 3.89
CA LEU A 189 -7.91 -16.25 4.64
C LEU A 189 -8.20 -16.17 6.14
N ARG A 190 -8.20 -14.96 6.71
CA ARG A 190 -8.58 -14.76 8.13
C ARG A 190 -9.98 -15.30 8.39
N GLN A 191 -10.94 -15.00 7.50
CA GLN A 191 -12.31 -15.47 7.61
C GLN A 191 -12.40 -16.99 7.47
N LEU A 192 -11.75 -17.58 6.46
CA LEU A 192 -11.77 -19.02 6.22
C LEU A 192 -11.10 -19.80 7.35
N ALA A 193 -10.05 -19.27 7.94
CA ALA A 193 -9.35 -19.88 9.08
C ALA A 193 -10.03 -19.61 10.43
N ASN A 194 -11.19 -18.91 10.43
CA ASN A 194 -11.96 -18.57 11.63
C ASN A 194 -11.16 -17.84 12.71
N PHE A 195 -10.22 -16.97 12.32
CA PHE A 195 -9.56 -16.09 13.26
C PHE A 195 -10.54 -15.02 13.75
N GLU A 196 -10.71 -14.94 15.05
CA GLU A 196 -11.52 -13.89 15.68
C GLU A 196 -10.90 -12.52 15.44
N CYS A 197 -11.73 -11.54 15.08
CA CYS A 197 -11.35 -10.14 14.92
C CYS A 197 -12.25 -9.28 15.80
N ARG A 198 -11.65 -8.39 16.58
CA ARG A 198 -12.40 -7.34 17.27
C ARG A 198 -12.43 -6.11 16.37
N GLU A 199 -13.61 -5.64 16.07
CA GLU A 199 -13.82 -4.45 15.26
C GLU A 199 -14.69 -3.45 16.03
N TRP A 200 -14.32 -2.18 15.96
CA TRP A 200 -15.14 -1.08 16.46
C TRP A 200 -14.98 0.10 15.50
N ASP A 201 -16.05 0.82 15.32
CA ASP A 201 -16.07 2.01 14.50
C ASP A 201 -15.56 3.21 15.30
N TYR A 202 -14.79 4.08 14.66
CA TYR A 202 -14.38 5.37 15.21
C TYR A 202 -15.42 6.47 14.93
N GLU A 203 -16.51 6.14 14.22
CA GLU A 203 -17.54 7.07 13.78
C GLU A 203 -16.97 8.25 12.98
N GLN A 204 -15.93 7.96 12.21
CA GLN A 204 -15.25 8.93 11.34
C GLN A 204 -14.98 8.33 9.97
N HIS A 205 -15.15 9.18 8.94
CA HIS A 205 -14.74 8.88 7.58
C HIS A 205 -13.57 9.78 7.19
N ALA A 206 -12.59 9.22 6.48
CA ALA A 206 -11.48 9.99 5.94
C ALA A 206 -11.70 10.26 4.45
N LEU A 207 -11.83 11.53 4.09
CA LEU A 207 -11.78 11.97 2.70
C LEU A 207 -10.31 12.12 2.31
N VAL A 208 -9.92 11.50 1.20
CA VAL A 208 -8.56 11.56 0.69
C VAL A 208 -8.60 12.05 -0.76
N THR A 209 -7.88 13.13 -1.04
CA THR A 209 -7.75 13.69 -2.40
C THR A 209 -6.44 14.45 -2.54
N THR A 210 -6.11 14.87 -3.76
CA THR A 210 -4.97 15.75 -4.03
C THR A 210 -5.46 17.16 -4.29
N VAL A 211 -4.79 18.13 -3.69
CA VAL A 211 -5.06 19.56 -3.87
C VAL A 211 -3.82 20.28 -4.38
N ARG A 212 -4.02 21.32 -5.18
CA ARG A 212 -2.99 22.28 -5.54
C ARG A 212 -3.10 23.50 -4.61
N THR A 213 -2.02 23.79 -3.88
CA THR A 213 -1.96 24.91 -2.94
C THR A 213 -1.40 26.17 -3.61
N GLN A 214 -1.81 27.34 -3.11
CA GLN A 214 -1.28 28.62 -3.59
C GLN A 214 0.16 28.86 -3.12
N LEU A 215 0.51 28.38 -1.94
CA LEU A 215 1.85 28.49 -1.38
C LEU A 215 2.57 27.15 -1.47
N PRO A 216 3.88 27.15 -1.65
CA PRO A 216 4.66 25.92 -1.65
C PRO A 216 4.67 25.26 -0.28
N HIS A 217 4.60 23.94 -0.24
CA HIS A 217 4.64 23.16 0.99
C HIS A 217 6.03 23.12 1.66
N ASN A 218 7.10 23.57 1.00
CA ASN A 218 8.46 23.63 1.54
C ASN A 218 8.95 22.31 2.16
N ASN A 219 8.53 21.17 1.64
CA ASN A 219 8.80 19.84 2.18
C ASN A 219 8.39 19.69 3.67
N THR A 220 7.26 20.29 4.03
CA THR A 220 6.67 20.24 5.37
C THR A 220 5.34 19.52 5.31
N ALA A 221 5.14 18.52 6.16
CA ALA A 221 3.86 17.91 6.39
C ALA A 221 3.08 18.74 7.42
N LEU A 222 1.83 19.05 7.13
CA LEU A 222 0.98 19.88 7.99
C LEU A 222 -0.19 19.07 8.53
N GLN A 223 -0.54 19.25 9.81
CA GLN A 223 -1.73 18.63 10.39
C GLN A 223 -2.43 19.60 11.35
N ARG A 224 -3.71 19.82 11.12
CA ARG A 224 -4.57 20.59 11.99
C ARG A 224 -5.58 19.68 12.66
N PHE A 225 -5.65 19.71 13.98
CA PHE A 225 -6.73 19.05 14.73
C PHE A 225 -7.93 20.00 14.81
N MET A 226 -9.03 19.58 14.22
CA MET A 226 -10.31 20.29 14.24
C MET A 226 -11.30 19.55 15.14
N GLU A 227 -12.40 20.19 15.52
CA GLU A 227 -13.44 19.61 16.36
C GLU A 227 -14.00 18.29 15.78
N THR A 228 -14.06 18.19 14.46
CA THR A 228 -14.61 17.03 13.74
C THR A 228 -13.60 15.94 13.43
N GLY A 229 -12.32 16.23 13.56
CA GLY A 229 -11.21 15.33 13.25
C GLY A 229 -10.01 16.03 12.60
N PRO A 230 -8.91 15.34 12.42
CA PRO A 230 -7.71 15.94 11.84
C PRO A 230 -7.82 16.14 10.33
N LEU A 231 -7.24 17.26 9.87
CA LEU A 231 -6.94 17.52 8.46
C LEU A 231 -5.42 17.55 8.29
N ALA A 232 -4.89 16.67 7.46
CA ALA A 232 -3.48 16.60 7.12
C ALA A 232 -3.22 17.02 5.67
N PHE A 233 -2.11 17.74 5.44
CA PHE A 233 -1.54 18.03 4.12
C PHE A 233 -0.19 17.34 4.02
N LEU A 234 -0.10 16.38 3.12
CA LEU A 234 1.10 15.59 2.89
C LEU A 234 1.75 16.05 1.58
N PRO A 235 3.01 16.52 1.61
CA PRO A 235 3.66 17.10 0.45
C PRO A 235 3.83 16.08 -0.68
N LEU A 236 3.51 16.49 -1.90
CA LEU A 236 3.71 15.72 -3.12
C LEU A 236 4.64 16.45 -4.07
N ARG A 237 5.45 15.73 -4.81
CA ARG A 237 6.31 16.29 -5.83
C ARG A 237 5.64 16.22 -7.20
N ALA A 238 5.39 17.35 -7.83
CA ALA A 238 4.92 17.40 -9.20
C ALA A 238 6.03 17.04 -10.20
N ALA A 239 5.63 16.73 -11.42
CA ALA A 239 6.57 16.46 -12.51
C ALA A 239 7.24 17.75 -13.03
N SER A 240 6.49 18.86 -13.04
CA SER A 240 7.00 20.18 -13.42
C SER A 240 7.84 20.79 -12.31
N GLU A 241 9.02 21.32 -12.62
CA GLU A 241 9.86 22.03 -11.65
C GLU A 241 9.20 23.32 -11.14
N ASP A 242 8.41 23.99 -11.98
CA ASP A 242 7.71 25.24 -11.61
C ASP A 242 6.64 24.99 -10.53
N ASP A 243 6.00 23.83 -10.56
CA ASP A 243 4.91 23.44 -9.64
C ASP A 243 5.36 22.39 -8.61
N ALA A 244 6.64 22.07 -8.55
CA ALA A 244 7.17 20.92 -7.80
C ALA A 244 6.75 20.84 -6.33
N GLN A 245 6.42 21.98 -5.71
CA GLN A 245 6.06 22.09 -4.31
C GLN A 245 4.63 22.61 -4.06
N GLN A 246 3.75 22.55 -5.05
CA GLN A 246 2.39 23.08 -4.93
C GLN A 246 1.31 22.00 -4.77
N PHE A 247 1.65 20.73 -4.70
CA PHE A 247 0.69 19.66 -4.55
C PHE A 247 0.78 18.99 -3.19
N CYS A 248 -0.36 18.73 -2.59
CA CYS A 248 -0.47 17.97 -1.35
C CYS A 248 -1.56 16.90 -1.49
N SER A 249 -1.30 15.71 -0.98
CA SER A 249 -2.38 14.80 -0.63
C SER A 249 -3.00 15.26 0.68
N ILE A 250 -4.31 15.45 0.71
CA ILE A 250 -5.02 15.72 1.96
C ILE A 250 -5.67 14.45 2.49
N VAL A 251 -5.63 14.32 3.81
CA VAL A 251 -6.40 13.32 4.56
C VAL A 251 -7.23 14.07 5.57
N TRP A 252 -8.53 14.13 5.31
CA TRP A 252 -9.47 14.88 6.13
C TRP A 252 -10.44 13.93 6.83
N SER A 253 -10.21 13.68 8.11
CA SER A 253 -11.12 12.91 8.94
C SER A 253 -12.26 13.79 9.42
N MET A 254 -13.49 13.32 9.30
CA MET A 254 -14.70 14.04 9.66
C MET A 254 -15.83 13.09 10.05
N LEU A 255 -16.90 13.61 10.60
CA LEU A 255 -18.11 12.83 10.89
C LEU A 255 -18.71 12.28 9.60
N PRO A 256 -19.38 11.11 9.62
CA PRO A 256 -19.90 10.45 8.41
C PRO A 256 -20.80 11.34 7.54
N ASP A 257 -21.74 12.07 8.15
CA ASP A 257 -22.66 12.99 7.46
C ASP A 257 -21.93 14.17 6.81
N GLN A 258 -20.87 14.66 7.42
CA GLN A 258 -20.02 15.71 6.85
C GLN A 258 -19.20 15.18 5.68
N ALA A 259 -18.69 13.95 5.77
CA ALA A 259 -17.98 13.31 4.68
C ALA A 259 -18.89 13.08 3.46
N GLU A 260 -20.13 12.63 3.69
CA GLU A 260 -21.13 12.47 2.62
C GLU A 260 -21.46 13.82 1.97
N ARG A 261 -21.63 14.88 2.77
CA ARG A 261 -21.82 16.25 2.26
C ARG A 261 -20.62 16.68 1.42
N ALA A 262 -19.39 16.56 1.94
CA ALA A 262 -18.17 16.96 1.23
C ALA A 262 -18.01 16.23 -0.11
N MET A 263 -18.34 14.95 -0.16
CA MET A 263 -18.33 14.15 -1.40
C MET A 263 -19.40 14.54 -2.43
N SER A 264 -20.45 15.26 -1.99
CA SER A 264 -21.52 15.74 -2.87
C SER A 264 -21.29 17.15 -3.44
N LEU A 265 -20.25 17.85 -2.95
CA LEU A 265 -19.91 19.21 -3.41
C LEU A 265 -19.34 19.17 -4.83
N SER A 266 -19.57 20.22 -5.58
CA SER A 266 -18.79 20.52 -6.79
C SER A 266 -17.35 20.88 -6.43
N GLU A 267 -16.45 20.84 -7.40
CA GLU A 267 -15.05 21.19 -7.19
C GLU A 267 -14.89 22.62 -6.65
N ASP A 268 -15.65 23.59 -7.18
CA ASP A 268 -15.59 24.97 -6.70
C ASP A 268 -16.10 25.13 -5.26
N GLU A 269 -17.15 24.41 -4.91
CA GLU A 269 -17.70 24.41 -3.54
C GLU A 269 -16.74 23.73 -2.56
N PHE A 270 -16.12 22.60 -2.96
CA PHE A 270 -15.13 21.90 -2.14
C PHE A 270 -13.88 22.76 -1.89
N ASN A 271 -13.43 23.50 -2.89
CA ASN A 271 -12.29 24.41 -2.75
C ASN A 271 -12.57 25.63 -1.86
N ALA A 272 -13.83 25.92 -1.56
CA ALA A 272 -14.23 27.01 -0.70
C ALA A 272 -14.41 26.61 0.78
N GLU A 273 -14.54 25.30 1.06
CA GLU A 273 -14.60 24.73 2.43
C GLU A 273 -13.21 24.75 3.08
#